data_13b72bcac7336a9be4c2a841361a8e3c
#
_entry.id   13b72bcac7336a9be4c2a841361a8e3c
#
_cell.length_a   1.000
_cell.length_b   1.000
_cell.length_c   1.000
_cell.angle_alpha   90.00
_cell.angle_beta   90.00
_cell.angle_gamma   90.00
#
_symmetry.space_group_name_H-M   'P 1'
#
loop_
_entity.id
_entity.type
_entity.pdbx_description
1 polymer ?
#
loop_
_entity_poly.entity_id
_entity_poly.type
_entity_poly.pdbx_seq_one_letter_code
_entity_poly.pdbx_strand_id
1 'polypeptide(L)'
;MVNRIVLNETSYHGAGAIQEIATEVTKRGFKKAFVCSDPDLVKFGVTKKVTDVLDNAGLAYEVYSQIKPNPTIENVQTGVAAFKAAGADYLIAIGGGSSMDTAKAVGIIINNPEFEDVRSLEGVADTKKPCVPIIAVPTTAGTAAEVTINYVITDVEKKRKFVCVDPHDIPVIAVIDPEMMSSMPKGLTAATGMDALTHAIEGYTTKAAWEMTDMFHIKAIELISDSLRGAVENTPEGREGMAMGQYIAGMGFSNVGLGIVHSMAHALGAVYDTPHGVANAILLPTVMEYNADATGDKYKYIAKAMGVEGVEDMTQEEYRKAAVDAVKKLSADVGIPADLKEIVKEEDIQFLAESAYADACAPGNPKDASVEDIIGLYKSLL
;
A
#
# COMPACT_ATOMS: atom_id res chain seq x y z
N MET A 1 -24.97 -5.24 -11.31
CA MET A 1 -23.70 -5.92 -10.96
C MET A 1 -23.68 -6.06 -9.45
N VAL A 2 -23.14 -7.12 -8.87
CA VAL A 2 -23.02 -7.26 -7.41
C VAL A 2 -21.60 -6.84 -7.02
N ASN A 3 -21.47 -5.80 -6.18
CA ASN A 3 -20.20 -5.32 -5.66
C ASN A 3 -19.97 -5.90 -4.26
N ARG A 4 -18.71 -6.23 -3.92
CA ARG A 4 -18.30 -6.75 -2.61
C ARG A 4 -17.33 -5.78 -1.96
N ILE A 5 -17.45 -5.61 -0.65
CA ILE A 5 -16.46 -4.90 0.18
C ILE A 5 -15.92 -5.88 1.23
N VAL A 6 -14.61 -5.94 1.35
CA VAL A 6 -13.88 -6.68 2.39
C VAL A 6 -13.08 -5.67 3.20
N LEU A 7 -13.28 -5.67 4.52
CA LEU A 7 -12.60 -4.79 5.48
C LEU A 7 -12.18 -5.59 6.70
N ASN A 8 -11.34 -5.00 7.56
CA ASN A 8 -11.01 -5.59 8.87
C ASN A 8 -12.27 -5.80 9.72
N GLU A 9 -12.26 -6.77 10.60
CA GLU A 9 -13.31 -6.90 11.62
C GLU A 9 -13.33 -5.70 12.58
N THR A 10 -12.14 -5.19 12.92
CA THR A 10 -11.98 -4.06 13.84
C THR A 10 -10.77 -3.22 13.42
N SER A 11 -10.87 -1.90 13.58
CA SER A 11 -9.72 -1.00 13.47
C SER A 11 -9.72 0.03 14.59
N TYR A 12 -8.53 0.36 15.08
CA TYR A 12 -8.29 1.38 16.11
C TYR A 12 -7.45 2.50 15.52
N HIS A 13 -7.81 3.74 15.79
CA HIS A 13 -7.20 4.92 15.18
C HIS A 13 -6.86 5.98 16.21
N GLY A 14 -5.67 6.57 16.11
CA GLY A 14 -5.22 7.69 16.93
C GLY A 14 -4.00 7.36 17.77
N ALA A 15 -3.42 8.40 18.36
CA ALA A 15 -2.24 8.27 19.23
C ALA A 15 -2.52 7.36 20.43
N GLY A 16 -1.63 6.40 20.68
CA GLY A 16 -1.79 5.41 21.73
C GLY A 16 -2.68 4.21 21.37
N ALA A 17 -3.18 4.11 20.14
CA ALA A 17 -4.03 2.99 19.70
C ALA A 17 -3.39 1.60 19.91
N ILE A 18 -2.05 1.51 19.94
CA ILE A 18 -1.35 0.25 20.24
C ILE A 18 -1.74 -0.36 21.59
N GLN A 19 -2.26 0.42 22.55
CA GLN A 19 -2.69 -0.10 23.85
C GLN A 19 -3.89 -1.06 23.71
N GLU A 20 -4.71 -0.90 22.68
CA GLU A 20 -5.87 -1.77 22.42
C GLU A 20 -5.48 -3.19 22.00
N ILE A 21 -4.22 -3.42 21.60
CA ILE A 21 -3.71 -4.76 21.28
C ILE A 21 -3.91 -5.72 22.45
N ALA A 22 -3.56 -5.31 23.68
CA ALA A 22 -3.69 -6.13 24.86
C ALA A 22 -5.18 -6.49 25.17
N THR A 23 -6.06 -5.52 24.97
CA THR A 23 -7.52 -5.68 25.13
C THR A 23 -8.05 -6.73 24.14
N GLU A 24 -7.72 -6.60 22.86
CA GLU A 24 -8.21 -7.50 21.80
C GLU A 24 -7.62 -8.91 21.92
N VAL A 25 -6.33 -9.05 22.23
CA VAL A 25 -5.68 -10.35 22.45
C VAL A 25 -6.36 -11.09 23.59
N THR A 26 -6.61 -10.41 24.72
CA THR A 26 -7.28 -11.00 25.88
C THR A 26 -8.72 -11.40 25.56
N LYS A 27 -9.49 -10.50 24.92
CA LYS A 27 -10.89 -10.73 24.56
C LYS A 27 -11.07 -11.90 23.60
N ARG A 28 -10.17 -12.05 22.62
CA ARG A 28 -10.18 -13.13 21.63
C ARG A 28 -9.60 -14.43 22.16
N GLY A 29 -8.94 -14.40 23.31
CA GLY A 29 -8.34 -15.56 23.96
C GLY A 29 -7.11 -16.09 23.23
N PHE A 30 -6.41 -15.25 22.46
CA PHE A 30 -5.14 -15.60 21.81
C PHE A 30 -4.06 -15.88 22.86
N LYS A 31 -3.12 -16.80 22.56
CA LYS A 31 -2.18 -17.33 23.55
C LYS A 31 -0.76 -16.84 23.37
N LYS A 32 -0.21 -16.91 22.17
CA LYS A 32 1.18 -16.49 21.88
C LYS A 32 1.28 -15.81 20.52
N ALA A 33 1.78 -14.58 20.52
CA ALA A 33 2.03 -13.82 19.30
C ALA A 33 3.30 -14.27 18.57
N PHE A 34 3.24 -14.27 17.24
CA PHE A 34 4.41 -14.23 16.39
C PHE A 34 4.54 -12.81 15.83
N VAL A 35 5.52 -12.05 16.37
CA VAL A 35 5.69 -10.64 16.05
C VAL A 35 6.61 -10.52 14.85
N CYS A 36 6.04 -10.19 13.68
CA CYS A 36 6.78 -9.97 12.44
C CYS A 36 7.20 -8.50 12.34
N SER A 37 8.50 -8.23 12.29
CA SER A 37 9.04 -6.88 12.13
C SER A 37 10.36 -6.92 11.37
N ASP A 38 10.78 -5.80 10.78
CA ASP A 38 12.09 -5.73 10.15
C ASP A 38 13.21 -5.44 11.18
N PRO A 39 14.48 -5.75 10.83
CA PRO A 39 15.60 -5.58 11.76
C PRO A 39 15.81 -4.14 12.23
N ASP A 40 15.53 -3.15 11.38
CA ASP A 40 15.76 -1.74 11.71
C ASP A 40 14.70 -1.24 12.71
N LEU A 41 13.43 -1.62 12.55
CA LEU A 41 12.38 -1.29 13.53
C LEU A 41 12.67 -1.90 14.91
N VAL A 42 13.22 -3.12 14.94
CA VAL A 42 13.68 -3.74 16.19
C VAL A 42 14.85 -2.96 16.80
N LYS A 43 15.87 -2.68 15.99
CA LYS A 43 17.09 -1.95 16.39
C LYS A 43 16.79 -0.54 16.90
N PHE A 44 15.87 0.17 16.26
CA PHE A 44 15.51 1.54 16.65
C PHE A 44 14.38 1.62 17.69
N GLY A 45 13.93 0.47 18.22
CA GLY A 45 12.98 0.41 19.31
C GLY A 45 11.52 0.69 18.93
N VAL A 46 11.18 0.73 17.65
CA VAL A 46 9.80 0.91 17.22
C VAL A 46 8.97 -0.33 17.56
N THR A 47 9.49 -1.52 17.25
CA THR A 47 8.88 -2.80 17.63
C THR A 47 8.69 -2.92 19.13
N LYS A 48 9.64 -2.37 19.90
CA LYS A 48 9.60 -2.39 21.37
C LYS A 48 8.37 -1.69 21.96
N LYS A 49 7.85 -0.65 21.31
CA LYS A 49 6.62 0.02 21.77
C LYS A 49 5.45 -0.97 21.87
N VAL A 50 5.32 -1.88 20.91
CA VAL A 50 4.27 -2.90 20.92
C VAL A 50 4.61 -4.05 21.87
N THR A 51 5.88 -4.52 21.90
CA THR A 51 6.24 -5.60 22.84
C THR A 51 6.14 -5.17 24.30
N ASP A 52 6.36 -3.89 24.62
CA ASP A 52 6.12 -3.36 25.96
C ASP A 52 4.63 -3.43 26.36
N VAL A 53 3.71 -3.24 25.41
CA VAL A 53 2.27 -3.44 25.64
C VAL A 53 1.98 -4.89 25.99
N LEU A 54 2.60 -5.84 25.29
CA LEU A 54 2.44 -7.27 25.55
C LEU A 54 3.06 -7.66 26.90
N ASP A 55 4.28 -7.19 27.20
CA ASP A 55 4.98 -7.45 28.47
C ASP A 55 4.17 -6.93 29.67
N ASN A 56 3.66 -5.70 29.59
CA ASN A 56 2.86 -5.11 30.64
C ASN A 56 1.55 -5.86 30.89
N ALA A 57 1.01 -6.52 29.88
CA ALA A 57 -0.21 -7.34 29.96
C ALA A 57 0.08 -8.81 30.29
N GLY A 58 1.34 -9.22 30.40
CA GLY A 58 1.75 -10.60 30.63
C GLY A 58 1.42 -11.56 29.46
N LEU A 59 1.40 -11.03 28.23
CA LEU A 59 1.07 -11.78 27.02
C LEU A 59 2.33 -12.34 26.38
N ALA A 60 2.31 -13.62 26.03
CA ALA A 60 3.46 -14.32 25.45
C ALA A 60 3.64 -13.94 23.96
N TYR A 61 4.89 -13.78 23.55
CA TYR A 61 5.23 -13.52 22.17
C TYR A 61 6.63 -14.04 21.80
N GLU A 62 6.91 -14.08 20.50
CA GLU A 62 8.23 -14.31 19.94
C GLU A 62 8.46 -13.36 18.76
N VAL A 63 9.61 -12.70 18.72
CA VAL A 63 9.93 -11.72 17.65
C VAL A 63 10.65 -12.42 16.52
N TYR A 64 10.12 -12.29 15.31
CA TYR A 64 10.74 -12.68 14.05
C TYR A 64 11.15 -11.43 13.30
N SER A 65 12.46 -11.18 13.22
CA SER A 65 13.04 -9.95 12.65
C SER A 65 13.85 -10.20 11.38
N GLN A 66 13.57 -11.29 10.65
CA GLN A 66 14.28 -11.59 9.41
C GLN A 66 13.57 -11.09 8.15
N ILE A 67 12.70 -10.11 8.31
CA ILE A 67 11.98 -9.50 7.19
C ILE A 67 12.93 -8.62 6.39
N LYS A 68 12.91 -8.76 5.07
CA LYS A 68 13.68 -7.95 4.14
C LYS A 68 12.76 -7.00 3.36
N PRO A 69 13.26 -5.85 2.91
CA PRO A 69 12.58 -5.09 1.88
C PRO A 69 12.30 -6.00 0.67
N ASN A 70 11.12 -5.84 0.03
CA ASN A 70 10.69 -6.71 -1.06
C ASN A 70 10.74 -8.20 -0.67
N PRO A 71 9.83 -8.68 0.20
CA PRO A 71 9.92 -10.00 0.80
C PRO A 71 10.01 -11.09 -0.26
N THR A 72 10.92 -12.04 -0.04
CA THR A 72 11.20 -13.12 -0.98
C THR A 72 10.44 -14.40 -0.59
N ILE A 73 10.39 -15.36 -1.52
CA ILE A 73 9.88 -16.70 -1.25
C ILE A 73 10.60 -17.33 -0.05
N GLU A 74 11.93 -17.17 0.06
CA GLU A 74 12.72 -17.65 1.20
C GLU A 74 12.27 -17.00 2.52
N ASN A 75 11.95 -15.70 2.52
CA ASN A 75 11.42 -15.04 3.73
C ASN A 75 10.10 -15.65 4.20
N VAL A 76 9.23 -15.99 3.27
CA VAL A 76 7.97 -16.66 3.59
C VAL A 76 8.22 -18.05 4.18
N GLN A 77 9.07 -18.86 3.53
CA GLN A 77 9.38 -20.21 3.96
C GLN A 77 10.03 -20.25 5.35
N THR A 78 11.01 -19.38 5.59
CA THR A 78 11.65 -19.26 6.91
C THR A 78 10.67 -18.74 7.97
N GLY A 79 9.79 -17.81 7.62
CA GLY A 79 8.72 -17.32 8.49
C GLY A 79 7.73 -18.39 8.89
N VAL A 80 7.29 -19.24 7.94
CA VAL A 80 6.40 -20.41 8.21
C VAL A 80 7.06 -21.39 9.18
N ALA A 81 8.34 -21.73 8.95
CA ALA A 81 9.08 -22.61 9.83
C ALA A 81 9.24 -22.02 11.25
N ALA A 82 9.57 -20.73 11.33
CA ALA A 82 9.72 -20.02 12.60
C ALA A 82 8.39 -19.92 13.37
N PHE A 83 7.27 -19.63 12.69
CA PHE A 83 5.94 -19.61 13.30
C PHE A 83 5.58 -20.94 13.93
N LYS A 84 5.79 -22.05 13.20
CA LYS A 84 5.55 -23.41 13.70
C LYS A 84 6.42 -23.72 14.93
N ALA A 85 7.71 -23.36 14.88
CA ALA A 85 8.64 -23.59 15.98
C ALA A 85 8.29 -22.76 17.23
N ALA A 86 7.79 -21.54 17.04
CA ALA A 86 7.33 -20.67 18.12
C ALA A 86 6.10 -21.20 18.85
N GLY A 87 5.29 -22.05 18.21
CA GLY A 87 4.01 -22.50 18.75
C GLY A 87 3.02 -21.35 18.95
N ALA A 88 3.10 -20.32 18.10
CA ALA A 88 2.21 -19.18 18.11
C ALA A 88 0.84 -19.52 17.50
N ASP A 89 -0.18 -18.76 17.85
CA ASP A 89 -1.55 -18.96 17.37
C ASP A 89 -2.14 -17.71 16.69
N TYR A 90 -1.40 -16.59 16.71
CA TYR A 90 -1.71 -15.36 15.98
C TYR A 90 -0.45 -14.58 15.60
N LEU A 91 -0.59 -13.63 14.68
CA LEU A 91 0.49 -12.77 14.21
C LEU A 91 0.27 -11.32 14.66
N ILE A 92 1.35 -10.62 14.96
CA ILE A 92 1.36 -9.15 15.02
C ILE A 92 2.36 -8.68 13.96
N ALA A 93 1.87 -8.03 12.90
CA ALA A 93 2.70 -7.48 11.86
C ALA A 93 3.01 -6.01 12.16
N ILE A 94 4.28 -5.69 12.41
CA ILE A 94 4.73 -4.32 12.72
C ILE A 94 5.68 -3.88 11.62
N GLY A 95 5.30 -2.85 10.87
CA GLY A 95 6.15 -2.33 9.79
C GLY A 95 5.38 -1.73 8.63
N GLY A 96 6.06 -1.58 7.51
CA GLY A 96 5.47 -1.22 6.23
C GLY A 96 4.96 -2.45 5.47
N GLY A 97 4.73 -2.29 4.16
CA GLY A 97 4.21 -3.35 3.28
C GLY A 97 4.95 -4.66 3.41
N SER A 98 6.30 -4.66 3.45
CA SER A 98 7.10 -5.89 3.52
C SER A 98 6.82 -6.75 4.76
N SER A 99 6.61 -6.13 5.93
CA SER A 99 6.24 -6.84 7.15
C SER A 99 4.84 -7.41 7.07
N MET A 100 3.90 -6.64 6.52
CA MET A 100 2.50 -7.05 6.32
C MET A 100 2.40 -8.19 5.31
N ASP A 101 3.05 -8.07 4.16
CA ASP A 101 3.03 -9.05 3.09
C ASP A 101 3.63 -10.39 3.53
N THR A 102 4.75 -10.34 4.28
CA THR A 102 5.33 -11.56 4.86
C THR A 102 4.37 -12.20 5.86
N ALA A 103 3.75 -11.41 6.75
CA ALA A 103 2.81 -11.95 7.74
C ALA A 103 1.58 -12.58 7.10
N LYS A 104 1.01 -11.96 6.04
CA LYS A 104 -0.11 -12.51 5.28
C LYS A 104 0.28 -13.83 4.61
N ALA A 105 1.40 -13.86 3.89
CA ALA A 105 1.88 -15.08 3.24
C ALA A 105 2.15 -16.22 4.24
N VAL A 106 2.79 -15.92 5.37
CA VAL A 106 3.02 -16.91 6.45
C VAL A 106 1.67 -17.42 6.99
N GLY A 107 0.79 -16.50 7.36
CA GLY A 107 -0.46 -16.87 8.03
C GLY A 107 -1.42 -17.66 7.12
N ILE A 108 -1.48 -17.34 5.81
CA ILE A 108 -2.33 -18.08 4.87
C ILE A 108 -1.81 -19.52 4.66
N ILE A 109 -0.50 -19.70 4.52
CA ILE A 109 0.13 -21.01 4.34
C ILE A 109 -0.02 -21.89 5.58
N ILE A 110 0.07 -21.33 6.78
CA ILE A 110 -0.11 -22.10 8.04
C ILE A 110 -1.47 -22.79 8.08
N ASN A 111 -2.53 -22.11 7.65
CA ASN A 111 -3.88 -22.67 7.64
C ASN A 111 -4.25 -23.42 6.35
N ASN A 112 -3.49 -23.20 5.27
CA ASN A 112 -3.68 -23.85 3.97
C ASN A 112 -2.35 -24.46 3.48
N PRO A 113 -1.86 -25.56 4.13
CA PRO A 113 -0.53 -26.10 3.86
C PRO A 113 -0.36 -26.70 2.46
N GLU A 114 -1.43 -26.92 1.72
CA GLU A 114 -1.40 -27.28 0.30
C GLU A 114 -0.78 -26.21 -0.59
N PHE A 115 -0.70 -24.96 -0.10
CA PHE A 115 -0.04 -23.82 -0.75
C PHE A 115 1.35 -23.53 -0.17
N GLU A 116 2.07 -24.53 0.33
CA GLU A 116 3.41 -24.39 0.94
C GLU A 116 4.41 -23.67 -0.01
N ASP A 117 4.32 -23.95 -1.31
CA ASP A 117 5.02 -23.11 -2.31
C ASP A 117 4.19 -21.85 -2.55
N VAL A 118 4.68 -20.71 -2.04
CA VAL A 118 3.98 -19.42 -2.13
C VAL A 118 3.69 -18.98 -3.58
N ARG A 119 4.40 -19.51 -4.58
CA ARG A 119 4.10 -19.29 -6.00
C ARG A 119 2.71 -19.78 -6.39
N SER A 120 2.19 -20.80 -5.71
CA SER A 120 0.84 -21.34 -5.95
C SER A 120 -0.27 -20.41 -5.49
N LEU A 121 0.07 -19.35 -4.73
CA LEU A 121 -0.84 -18.29 -4.29
C LEU A 121 -0.90 -17.10 -5.25
N GLU A 122 -0.11 -17.09 -6.33
CA GLU A 122 -0.10 -16.00 -7.31
C GLU A 122 -1.49 -15.78 -7.93
N GLY A 123 -1.90 -14.52 -8.04
CA GLY A 123 -3.24 -14.15 -8.51
C GLY A 123 -4.29 -14.43 -7.45
N VAL A 124 -5.37 -15.09 -7.83
CA VAL A 124 -6.46 -15.48 -6.94
C VAL A 124 -6.41 -16.99 -6.71
N ALA A 125 -5.91 -17.41 -5.56
CA ALA A 125 -5.86 -18.81 -5.19
C ALA A 125 -7.17 -19.27 -4.50
N ASP A 126 -7.51 -20.55 -4.64
CA ASP A 126 -8.71 -21.15 -4.03
C ASP A 126 -8.38 -21.68 -2.62
N THR A 127 -7.95 -20.80 -1.72
CA THR A 127 -7.73 -21.15 -0.31
C THR A 127 -9.05 -21.48 0.35
N LYS A 128 -9.02 -22.38 1.34
CA LYS A 128 -10.23 -22.89 2.00
C LYS A 128 -10.42 -22.33 3.40
N LYS A 129 -9.36 -21.83 4.00
CA LYS A 129 -9.37 -21.35 5.39
C LYS A 129 -8.81 -19.94 5.47
N PRO A 130 -9.36 -19.10 6.35
CA PRO A 130 -8.74 -17.81 6.66
C PRO A 130 -7.29 -17.97 7.11
N CYS A 131 -6.51 -16.94 6.88
CA CYS A 131 -5.19 -16.76 7.48
C CYS A 131 -5.25 -16.94 9.01
N VAL A 132 -4.15 -17.31 9.61
CA VAL A 132 -3.98 -17.15 11.07
C VAL A 132 -4.28 -15.69 11.41
N PRO A 133 -5.01 -15.40 12.52
CA PRO A 133 -5.38 -14.02 12.84
C PRO A 133 -4.18 -13.09 12.86
N ILE A 134 -4.28 -11.96 12.15
CA ILE A 134 -3.25 -10.92 12.10
C ILE A 134 -3.77 -9.65 12.78
N ILE A 135 -2.97 -9.11 13.70
CA ILE A 135 -3.07 -7.74 14.19
C ILE A 135 -2.02 -6.93 13.44
N ALA A 136 -2.44 -5.97 12.64
CA ALA A 136 -1.54 -5.19 11.80
C ALA A 136 -1.29 -3.80 12.40
N VAL A 137 -0.02 -3.43 12.56
CA VAL A 137 0.45 -2.17 13.14
C VAL A 137 1.37 -1.48 12.12
N PRO A 138 0.84 -0.65 11.21
CA PRO A 138 1.65 0.01 10.20
C PRO A 138 2.58 1.05 10.80
N THR A 139 3.81 1.10 10.27
CA THR A 139 4.81 2.13 10.59
C THR A 139 5.09 3.05 9.40
N THR A 140 4.40 2.85 8.30
CA THR A 140 4.40 3.71 7.10
C THR A 140 2.98 4.16 6.78
N ALA A 141 2.85 5.32 6.17
CA ALA A 141 1.57 5.85 5.73
C ALA A 141 1.52 5.86 4.18
N GLY A 142 1.35 4.69 3.58
CA GLY A 142 1.40 4.53 2.13
C GLY A 142 0.62 3.33 1.62
N THR A 143 1.11 2.13 1.87
CA THR A 143 0.64 0.89 1.25
C THR A 143 -0.75 0.44 1.68
N ALA A 144 -1.21 0.87 2.86
CA ALA A 144 -2.45 0.40 3.47
C ALA A 144 -2.58 -1.13 3.57
N ALA A 145 -1.44 -1.85 3.64
CA ALA A 145 -1.41 -3.32 3.66
C ALA A 145 -2.16 -3.91 4.85
N GLU A 146 -2.38 -3.13 5.90
CA GLU A 146 -3.17 -3.50 7.08
C GLU A 146 -4.69 -3.63 6.81
N VAL A 147 -5.18 -3.12 5.67
CA VAL A 147 -6.62 -3.17 5.30
C VAL A 147 -6.84 -3.76 3.91
N THR A 148 -5.81 -4.30 3.27
CA THR A 148 -5.90 -4.86 1.92
C THR A 148 -5.99 -6.38 1.92
N ILE A 149 -6.58 -6.93 0.86
CA ILE A 149 -6.70 -8.38 0.58
C ILE A 149 -5.60 -8.87 -0.36
N ASN A 150 -4.52 -8.13 -0.51
CA ASN A 150 -3.41 -8.49 -1.38
C ASN A 150 -2.08 -8.37 -0.67
N TYR A 151 -1.10 -9.09 -1.17
CA TYR A 151 0.30 -9.00 -0.77
C TYR A 151 1.21 -9.32 -1.97
N VAL A 152 2.45 -8.85 -1.89
CA VAL A 152 3.42 -8.94 -3.00
C VAL A 152 4.66 -9.68 -2.53
N ILE A 153 5.04 -10.72 -3.28
CA ILE A 153 6.24 -11.52 -3.01
C ILE A 153 7.20 -11.45 -4.20
N THR A 154 8.48 -11.46 -3.90
CA THR A 154 9.55 -11.43 -4.89
C THR A 154 10.04 -12.85 -5.17
N ASP A 155 9.93 -13.26 -6.42
CA ASP A 155 10.59 -14.45 -6.96
C ASP A 155 11.97 -14.06 -7.51
N VAL A 156 12.99 -14.28 -6.69
CA VAL A 156 14.39 -13.93 -7.04
C VAL A 156 14.90 -14.76 -8.22
N GLU A 157 14.46 -16.01 -8.33
CA GLU A 157 14.86 -16.91 -9.43
C GLU A 157 14.35 -16.40 -10.78
N LYS A 158 13.07 -15.98 -10.81
CA LYS A 158 12.41 -15.46 -12.00
C LYS A 158 12.59 -13.95 -12.18
N LYS A 159 13.28 -13.27 -11.25
CA LYS A 159 13.52 -11.83 -11.25
C LYS A 159 12.23 -11.02 -11.44
N ARG A 160 11.16 -11.40 -10.74
CA ARG A 160 9.86 -10.72 -10.81
C ARG A 160 9.18 -10.64 -9.46
N LYS A 161 8.29 -9.68 -9.31
CA LYS A 161 7.32 -9.63 -8.24
C LYS A 161 6.01 -10.25 -8.71
N PHE A 162 5.28 -10.89 -7.81
CA PHE A 162 3.93 -11.36 -8.10
C PHE A 162 2.98 -10.98 -6.97
N VAL A 163 1.76 -10.69 -7.36
CA VAL A 163 0.68 -10.29 -6.45
C VAL A 163 -0.17 -11.51 -6.13
N CYS A 164 -0.47 -11.69 -4.85
CA CYS A 164 -1.46 -12.63 -4.36
C CYS A 164 -2.68 -11.84 -3.87
N VAL A 165 -3.87 -12.29 -4.21
CA VAL A 165 -5.14 -11.63 -3.84
C VAL A 165 -6.05 -12.66 -3.19
N ASP A 166 -6.33 -12.51 -1.90
CA ASP A 166 -7.17 -13.43 -1.15
C ASP A 166 -7.93 -12.70 -0.02
N PRO A 167 -9.25 -12.64 -0.03
CA PRO A 167 -10.02 -12.09 1.08
C PRO A 167 -9.72 -12.74 2.44
N HIS A 168 -9.19 -13.96 2.44
CA HIS A 168 -8.82 -14.69 3.64
C HIS A 168 -7.54 -14.16 4.31
N ASP A 169 -6.74 -13.33 3.63
CA ASP A 169 -5.47 -12.82 4.18
C ASP A 169 -5.61 -11.46 4.88
N ILE A 170 -6.77 -10.81 4.79
CA ILE A 170 -6.96 -9.49 5.41
C ILE A 170 -6.72 -9.59 6.93
N PRO A 171 -5.91 -8.67 7.52
CA PRO A 171 -5.77 -8.60 8.97
C PRO A 171 -7.12 -8.44 9.68
N VAL A 172 -7.34 -9.22 10.72
CA VAL A 172 -8.60 -9.13 11.49
C VAL A 172 -8.69 -7.84 12.29
N ILE A 173 -7.53 -7.30 12.72
CA ILE A 173 -7.43 -6.05 13.46
C ILE A 173 -6.37 -5.18 12.80
N ALA A 174 -6.72 -3.90 12.54
CA ALA A 174 -5.76 -2.87 12.17
C ALA A 174 -5.62 -1.85 13.29
N VAL A 175 -4.38 -1.50 13.66
CA VAL A 175 -4.08 -0.53 14.72
C VAL A 175 -3.29 0.62 14.12
N ILE A 176 -3.99 1.70 13.83
CA ILE A 176 -3.49 2.86 13.10
C ILE A 176 -3.06 3.93 14.11
N ASP A 177 -1.85 3.79 14.60
CA ASP A 177 -1.26 4.70 15.58
C ASP A 177 -0.22 5.61 14.91
N PRO A 178 -0.50 6.92 14.76
CA PRO A 178 0.42 7.85 14.09
C PRO A 178 1.78 7.96 14.80
N GLU A 179 1.87 7.65 16.08
CA GLU A 179 3.16 7.63 16.80
C GLU A 179 4.07 6.48 16.34
N MET A 180 3.51 5.41 15.78
CA MET A 180 4.29 4.32 15.17
C MET A 180 4.92 4.75 13.83
N MET A 181 4.39 5.78 13.18
CA MET A 181 4.85 6.32 11.90
C MET A 181 5.80 7.51 12.06
N SER A 182 5.93 8.08 13.27
CA SER A 182 6.67 9.32 13.53
C SER A 182 8.19 9.21 13.33
N SER A 183 8.72 7.99 13.28
CA SER A 183 10.15 7.73 13.06
C SER A 183 10.54 7.66 11.57
N MET A 184 9.58 7.72 10.64
CA MET A 184 9.90 7.71 9.21
C MET A 184 10.73 8.93 8.81
N PRO A 185 11.85 8.74 8.07
CA PRO A 185 12.59 9.84 7.46
C PRO A 185 11.73 10.64 6.47
N LYS A 186 12.05 11.93 6.27
CA LYS A 186 11.31 12.84 5.37
C LYS A 186 11.10 12.26 3.97
N GLY A 187 12.16 11.74 3.35
CA GLY A 187 12.09 11.16 2.00
C GLY A 187 11.17 9.93 1.92
N LEU A 188 11.20 9.06 2.92
CA LEU A 188 10.30 7.91 2.99
C LEU A 188 8.85 8.37 3.22
N THR A 189 8.63 9.36 4.09
CA THR A 189 7.31 9.95 4.32
C THR A 189 6.73 10.53 3.05
N ALA A 190 7.53 11.30 2.29
CA ALA A 190 7.11 11.87 1.00
C ALA A 190 6.74 10.78 0.00
N ALA A 191 7.62 9.80 -0.18
CA ALA A 191 7.41 8.70 -1.13
C ALA A 191 6.15 7.88 -0.79
N THR A 192 6.02 7.44 0.46
CA THR A 192 4.86 6.63 0.87
C THR A 192 3.56 7.45 0.87
N GLY A 193 3.60 8.73 1.19
CA GLY A 193 2.42 9.58 1.14
C GLY A 193 1.94 9.86 -0.29
N MET A 194 2.85 10.03 -1.24
CA MET A 194 2.49 10.12 -2.66
C MET A 194 2.01 8.79 -3.22
N ASP A 195 2.50 7.66 -2.72
CA ASP A 195 1.98 6.32 -2.99
C ASP A 195 0.50 6.20 -2.54
N ALA A 196 0.20 6.62 -1.32
CA ALA A 196 -1.18 6.66 -0.82
C ALA A 196 -2.10 7.56 -1.67
N LEU A 197 -1.60 8.70 -2.15
CA LEU A 197 -2.34 9.55 -3.08
C LEU A 197 -2.58 8.85 -4.41
N THR A 198 -1.58 8.13 -4.92
CA THR A 198 -1.70 7.36 -6.16
C THR A 198 -2.75 6.26 -6.00
N HIS A 199 -2.73 5.51 -4.88
CA HIS A 199 -3.77 4.54 -4.55
C HIS A 199 -5.17 5.14 -4.57
N ALA A 200 -5.33 6.31 -3.94
CA ALA A 200 -6.63 6.98 -3.88
C ALA A 200 -7.11 7.46 -5.27
N ILE A 201 -6.23 8.05 -6.08
CA ILE A 201 -6.59 8.55 -7.42
C ILE A 201 -6.84 7.41 -8.39
N GLU A 202 -5.99 6.38 -8.44
CA GLU A 202 -6.22 5.23 -9.32
C GLU A 202 -7.43 4.43 -8.88
N GLY A 203 -7.62 4.18 -7.58
CA GLY A 203 -8.80 3.52 -7.05
C GLY A 203 -10.09 4.30 -7.33
N TYR A 204 -10.04 5.64 -7.34
CA TYR A 204 -11.18 6.47 -7.71
C TYR A 204 -11.51 6.39 -9.21
N THR A 205 -10.50 6.27 -10.06
CA THR A 205 -10.68 6.30 -11.52
C THR A 205 -10.72 4.93 -12.19
N THR A 206 -10.35 3.85 -11.50
CA THR A 206 -10.37 2.48 -12.04
C THR A 206 -11.74 2.07 -12.59
N LYS A 207 -11.75 1.19 -13.58
CA LYS A 207 -13.01 0.69 -14.21
C LYS A 207 -13.98 0.03 -13.24
N ALA A 208 -13.48 -0.55 -12.15
CA ALA A 208 -14.31 -1.21 -11.15
C ALA A 208 -14.82 -0.27 -10.04
N ALA A 209 -14.46 1.02 -10.07
CA ALA A 209 -14.90 2.01 -9.09
C ALA A 209 -16.44 2.19 -9.09
N TRP A 210 -17.00 2.40 -7.91
CA TRP A 210 -18.44 2.64 -7.72
C TRP A 210 -18.66 3.53 -6.47
N GLU A 211 -19.89 3.99 -6.26
CA GLU A 211 -20.23 5.07 -5.32
C GLU A 211 -19.65 4.88 -3.93
N MET A 212 -19.64 3.64 -3.40
CA MET A 212 -19.13 3.39 -2.05
C MET A 212 -17.61 3.53 -1.98
N THR A 213 -16.87 3.02 -2.98
CA THR A 213 -15.42 3.17 -3.03
C THR A 213 -14.99 4.57 -3.41
N ASP A 214 -15.79 5.26 -4.23
CA ASP A 214 -15.58 6.66 -4.61
C ASP A 214 -15.60 7.56 -3.37
N MET A 215 -16.52 7.30 -2.42
CA MET A 215 -16.58 8.02 -1.13
C MET A 215 -15.28 7.89 -0.33
N PHE A 216 -14.71 6.68 -0.25
CA PHE A 216 -13.44 6.46 0.43
C PHE A 216 -12.30 7.20 -0.26
N HIS A 217 -12.20 7.07 -1.58
CA HIS A 217 -11.09 7.65 -2.32
C HIS A 217 -11.08 9.17 -2.29
N ILE A 218 -12.23 9.83 -2.46
CA ILE A 218 -12.32 11.31 -2.37
C ILE A 218 -11.91 11.79 -0.98
N LYS A 219 -12.37 11.13 0.08
CA LYS A 219 -11.95 11.51 1.44
C LYS A 219 -10.47 11.26 1.69
N ALA A 220 -9.91 10.18 1.13
CA ALA A 220 -8.48 9.90 1.20
C ALA A 220 -7.66 10.98 0.49
N ILE A 221 -8.04 11.40 -0.73
CA ILE A 221 -7.36 12.47 -1.49
C ILE A 221 -7.34 13.77 -0.66
N GLU A 222 -8.46 14.16 -0.08
CA GLU A 222 -8.57 15.35 0.76
C GLU A 222 -7.59 15.28 1.94
N LEU A 223 -7.67 14.21 2.75
CA LEU A 223 -6.82 14.05 3.93
C LEU A 223 -5.31 14.03 3.59
N ILE A 224 -4.94 13.29 2.53
CA ILE A 224 -3.54 13.19 2.11
C ILE A 224 -3.03 14.54 1.61
N SER A 225 -3.82 15.25 0.80
CA SER A 225 -3.44 16.57 0.26
C SER A 225 -3.20 17.60 1.35
N ASP A 226 -4.05 17.58 2.38
CA ASP A 226 -3.97 18.51 3.51
C ASP A 226 -2.80 18.17 4.44
N SER A 227 -2.48 16.87 4.60
CA SER A 227 -1.63 16.40 5.68
C SER A 227 -0.19 16.08 5.26
N LEU A 228 0.08 15.74 3.99
CA LEU A 228 1.38 15.19 3.58
C LEU A 228 2.55 16.15 3.85
N ARG A 229 2.37 17.44 3.58
CA ARG A 229 3.42 18.45 3.86
C ARG A 229 3.76 18.49 5.36
N GLY A 230 2.74 18.50 6.21
CA GLY A 230 2.89 18.46 7.66
C GLY A 230 3.54 17.15 8.14
N ALA A 231 3.18 16.01 7.54
CA ALA A 231 3.79 14.72 7.88
C ALA A 231 5.28 14.66 7.51
N VAL A 232 5.67 15.24 6.37
CA VAL A 232 7.10 15.36 5.97
C VAL A 232 7.89 16.22 6.95
N GLU A 233 7.26 17.27 7.50
CA GLU A 233 7.83 18.07 8.59
C GLU A 233 7.67 17.42 9.97
N ASN A 234 7.08 16.24 10.04
CA ASN A 234 6.84 15.44 11.24
C ASN A 234 5.94 16.11 12.28
N THR A 235 4.93 16.87 11.84
CA THR A 235 3.93 17.43 12.75
C THR A 235 2.95 16.33 13.19
N PRO A 236 2.44 16.37 14.45
CA PRO A 236 1.46 15.39 14.92
C PRO A 236 0.20 15.34 14.04
N GLU A 237 -0.32 16.49 13.66
CA GLU A 237 -1.52 16.62 12.82
C GLU A 237 -1.29 16.04 11.41
N GLY A 238 -0.11 16.30 10.84
CA GLY A 238 0.28 15.74 9.55
C GLY A 238 0.39 14.20 9.61
N ARG A 239 1.00 13.66 10.66
CA ARG A 239 1.10 12.21 10.88
C ARG A 239 -0.28 11.57 11.07
N GLU A 240 -1.15 12.19 11.86
CA GLU A 240 -2.50 11.69 12.09
C GLU A 240 -3.33 11.69 10.80
N GLY A 241 -3.32 12.80 10.06
CA GLY A 241 -4.04 12.90 8.79
C GLY A 241 -3.53 11.91 7.74
N MET A 242 -2.20 11.70 7.64
CA MET A 242 -1.64 10.71 6.73
C MET A 242 -1.97 9.27 7.15
N ALA A 243 -1.93 8.95 8.44
CA ALA A 243 -2.31 7.65 8.97
C ALA A 243 -3.76 7.30 8.61
N MET A 244 -4.66 8.26 8.77
CA MET A 244 -6.07 8.11 8.42
C MET A 244 -6.27 8.06 6.90
N GLY A 245 -5.65 8.97 6.15
CA GLY A 245 -5.84 9.11 4.70
C GLY A 245 -5.41 7.85 3.93
N GLN A 246 -4.25 7.28 4.27
CA GLN A 246 -3.77 6.05 3.63
C GLN A 246 -4.66 4.85 3.95
N TYR A 247 -5.15 4.72 5.19
CA TYR A 247 -6.05 3.64 5.58
C TYR A 247 -7.37 3.70 4.80
N ILE A 248 -7.97 4.91 4.70
CA ILE A 248 -9.20 5.10 3.92
C ILE A 248 -8.97 4.81 2.44
N ALA A 249 -7.82 5.20 1.87
CA ALA A 249 -7.46 4.81 0.49
C ALA A 249 -7.45 3.28 0.33
N GLY A 250 -6.88 2.56 1.31
CA GLY A 250 -6.85 1.11 1.35
C GLY A 250 -8.22 0.45 1.38
N MET A 251 -9.15 1.00 2.18
CA MET A 251 -10.53 0.52 2.20
C MET A 251 -11.19 0.57 0.82
N GLY A 252 -10.80 1.53 -0.02
CA GLY A 252 -11.28 1.67 -1.38
C GLY A 252 -10.57 0.74 -2.37
N PHE A 253 -9.28 1.01 -2.65
CA PHE A 253 -8.57 0.37 -3.75
C PHE A 253 -8.41 -1.14 -3.59
N SER A 254 -8.31 -1.65 -2.37
CA SER A 254 -8.25 -3.09 -2.11
C SER A 254 -9.44 -3.85 -2.72
N ASN A 255 -10.57 -3.19 -2.89
CA ASN A 255 -11.81 -3.80 -3.38
C ASN A 255 -12.09 -3.56 -4.87
N VAL A 256 -11.41 -2.59 -5.50
CA VAL A 256 -11.69 -2.23 -6.91
C VAL A 256 -10.43 -2.26 -7.80
N GLY A 257 -9.25 -2.37 -7.22
CA GLY A 257 -7.99 -2.39 -7.95
C GLY A 257 -7.49 -0.99 -8.34
N LEU A 258 -6.46 -0.97 -9.16
CA LEU A 258 -5.65 0.19 -9.51
C LEU A 258 -5.58 0.35 -11.05
N GLY A 259 -4.49 0.91 -11.57
CA GLY A 259 -4.31 1.18 -12.99
C GLY A 259 -2.83 1.13 -13.42
N ILE A 260 -2.52 1.80 -14.53
CA ILE A 260 -1.20 1.71 -15.16
C ILE A 260 -0.10 2.50 -14.45
N VAL A 261 -0.40 3.41 -13.51
CA VAL A 261 0.64 4.01 -12.67
C VAL A 261 1.36 2.93 -11.90
N HIS A 262 0.59 2.10 -11.16
CA HIS A 262 1.15 0.98 -10.40
C HIS A 262 1.81 -0.06 -11.30
N SER A 263 1.21 -0.40 -12.45
CA SER A 263 1.81 -1.33 -13.41
C SER A 263 3.19 -0.87 -13.88
N MET A 264 3.33 0.41 -14.23
CA MET A 264 4.58 1.02 -14.65
C MET A 264 5.58 1.10 -13.48
N ALA A 265 5.12 1.45 -12.28
CA ALA A 265 5.97 1.49 -11.09
C ALA A 265 6.52 0.12 -10.68
N HIS A 266 5.72 -0.96 -10.82
CA HIS A 266 6.18 -2.33 -10.60
C HIS A 266 7.33 -2.72 -11.53
N ALA A 267 7.24 -2.35 -12.82
CA ALA A 267 8.31 -2.61 -13.78
C ALA A 267 9.59 -1.86 -13.41
N LEU A 268 9.50 -0.58 -13.01
CA LEU A 268 10.65 0.19 -12.52
C LEU A 268 11.29 -0.41 -11.27
N GLY A 269 10.47 -0.84 -10.33
CA GLY A 269 10.95 -1.51 -9.13
C GLY A 269 11.65 -2.83 -9.41
N ALA A 270 11.20 -3.59 -10.42
CA ALA A 270 11.79 -4.88 -10.79
C ALA A 270 13.13 -4.72 -11.51
N VAL A 271 13.29 -3.70 -12.35
CA VAL A 271 14.48 -3.50 -13.18
C VAL A 271 15.56 -2.67 -12.48
N TYR A 272 15.16 -1.62 -11.79
CA TYR A 272 16.08 -0.62 -11.22
C TYR A 272 16.07 -0.55 -9.69
N ASP A 273 15.28 -1.40 -9.04
CA ASP A 273 15.04 -1.34 -7.58
C ASP A 273 14.55 0.05 -7.12
N THR A 274 13.84 0.76 -8.01
CA THR A 274 13.29 2.07 -7.71
C THR A 274 12.32 1.96 -6.55
N PRO A 275 12.45 2.82 -5.52
CA PRO A 275 11.49 2.83 -4.41
C PRO A 275 10.07 3.04 -4.93
N HIS A 276 9.15 2.13 -4.55
CA HIS A 276 7.80 2.04 -5.13
C HIS A 276 7.04 3.37 -5.11
N GLY A 277 7.01 4.05 -3.95
CA GLY A 277 6.31 5.33 -3.83
C GLY A 277 6.94 6.46 -4.64
N VAL A 278 8.26 6.42 -4.87
CA VAL A 278 8.94 7.39 -5.76
C VAL A 278 8.52 7.15 -7.21
N ALA A 279 8.54 5.88 -7.65
CA ALA A 279 8.10 5.53 -9.00
C ALA A 279 6.66 5.96 -9.25
N ASN A 280 5.74 5.62 -8.35
CA ASN A 280 4.33 6.03 -8.45
C ASN A 280 4.18 7.56 -8.51
N ALA A 281 4.88 8.30 -7.67
CA ALA A 281 4.77 9.75 -7.60
C ALA A 281 5.25 10.46 -8.88
N ILE A 282 6.31 9.95 -9.52
CA ILE A 282 6.82 10.49 -10.79
C ILE A 282 5.84 10.21 -11.95
N LEU A 283 5.29 8.99 -11.97
CA LEU A 283 4.42 8.52 -13.06
C LEU A 283 3.01 9.12 -12.98
N LEU A 284 2.49 9.35 -11.78
CA LEU A 284 1.09 9.72 -11.55
C LEU A 284 0.62 10.91 -12.39
N PRO A 285 1.28 12.09 -12.42
CA PRO A 285 0.77 13.22 -13.17
C PRO A 285 0.67 12.94 -14.67
N THR A 286 1.66 12.25 -15.24
CA THR A 286 1.71 11.94 -16.68
C THR A 286 0.61 10.94 -17.07
N VAL A 287 0.37 9.94 -16.25
CA VAL A 287 -0.71 8.97 -16.46
C VAL A 287 -2.08 9.62 -16.25
N MET A 288 -2.21 10.55 -15.29
CA MET A 288 -3.44 11.34 -15.13
C MET A 288 -3.78 12.13 -16.39
N GLU A 289 -2.78 12.77 -17.03
CA GLU A 289 -2.98 13.48 -18.30
C GLU A 289 -3.48 12.52 -19.40
N TYR A 290 -2.87 11.34 -19.49
CA TYR A 290 -3.28 10.30 -20.46
C TYR A 290 -4.72 9.81 -20.23
N ASN A 291 -5.11 9.62 -18.97
CA ASN A 291 -6.42 9.09 -18.60
C ASN A 291 -7.56 10.12 -18.60
N ALA A 292 -7.24 11.42 -18.67
CA ALA A 292 -8.18 12.49 -18.37
C ALA A 292 -9.48 12.46 -19.20
N ASP A 293 -9.41 12.06 -20.48
CA ASP A 293 -10.55 11.99 -21.39
C ASP A 293 -11.47 10.80 -21.13
N ALA A 294 -11.00 9.76 -20.42
CA ALA A 294 -11.74 8.55 -20.09
C ALA A 294 -12.41 8.57 -18.69
N THR A 295 -12.29 9.65 -17.92
CA THR A 295 -12.69 9.71 -16.52
C THR A 295 -13.96 10.54 -16.25
N GLY A 296 -14.67 10.98 -17.31
CA GLY A 296 -15.86 11.82 -17.15
C GLY A 296 -15.56 13.11 -16.39
N ASP A 297 -16.27 13.34 -15.30
CA ASP A 297 -16.10 14.49 -14.41
C ASP A 297 -15.29 14.20 -13.13
N LYS A 298 -14.73 12.99 -12.98
CA LYS A 298 -14.03 12.58 -11.75
C LYS A 298 -12.87 13.52 -11.38
N TYR A 299 -12.19 14.11 -12.35
CA TYR A 299 -11.08 15.06 -12.07
C TYR A 299 -11.57 16.37 -11.46
N LYS A 300 -12.84 16.75 -11.65
CA LYS A 300 -13.45 17.86 -10.92
C LYS A 300 -13.42 17.64 -9.42
N TYR A 301 -13.79 16.43 -9.00
CA TYR A 301 -13.80 16.05 -7.60
C TYR A 301 -12.39 15.85 -7.03
N ILE A 302 -11.45 15.32 -7.83
CA ILE A 302 -10.04 15.25 -7.44
C ILE A 302 -9.47 16.65 -7.20
N ALA A 303 -9.66 17.59 -8.13
CA ALA A 303 -9.21 18.96 -7.99
C ALA A 303 -9.76 19.62 -6.71
N LYS A 304 -11.06 19.44 -6.46
CA LYS A 304 -11.74 19.96 -5.26
C LYS A 304 -11.17 19.35 -3.98
N ALA A 305 -10.99 18.03 -3.94
CA ALA A 305 -10.43 17.32 -2.79
C ALA A 305 -8.96 17.71 -2.52
N MET A 306 -8.23 18.13 -3.56
CA MET A 306 -6.87 18.67 -3.44
C MET A 306 -6.82 20.15 -3.10
N GLY A 307 -7.96 20.79 -2.79
CA GLY A 307 -8.03 22.18 -2.36
C GLY A 307 -7.95 23.22 -3.48
N VAL A 308 -8.22 22.84 -4.72
CA VAL A 308 -8.29 23.81 -5.83
C VAL A 308 -9.55 24.65 -5.69
N GLU A 309 -9.38 25.99 -5.68
CA GLU A 309 -10.48 26.94 -5.58
C GLU A 309 -11.19 27.15 -6.93
N GLY A 310 -12.45 27.52 -6.91
CA GLY A 310 -13.23 27.90 -8.10
C GLY A 310 -13.56 26.75 -9.05
N VAL A 311 -13.35 25.51 -8.68
CA VAL A 311 -13.53 24.31 -9.52
C VAL A 311 -14.96 24.21 -10.11
N GLU A 312 -15.96 24.73 -9.39
CA GLU A 312 -17.37 24.69 -9.85
C GLU A 312 -17.61 25.51 -11.12
N ASP A 313 -16.83 26.55 -11.34
CA ASP A 313 -16.93 27.45 -12.50
C ASP A 313 -16.00 27.05 -13.66
N MET A 314 -15.16 26.01 -13.48
CA MET A 314 -14.22 25.55 -14.48
C MET A 314 -14.88 24.70 -15.57
N THR A 315 -14.41 24.86 -16.79
CA THR A 315 -14.69 23.89 -17.88
C THR A 315 -14.03 22.56 -17.59
N GLN A 316 -14.42 21.52 -18.31
CA GLN A 316 -13.84 20.18 -18.16
C GLN A 316 -12.34 20.15 -18.40
N GLU A 317 -11.84 20.89 -19.38
CA GLU A 317 -10.41 20.99 -19.66
C GLU A 317 -9.66 21.69 -18.51
N GLU A 318 -10.22 22.76 -17.97
CA GLU A 318 -9.62 23.52 -16.87
C GLU A 318 -9.54 22.70 -15.59
N TYR A 319 -10.62 22.02 -15.16
CA TYR A 319 -10.54 21.23 -13.92
C TYR A 319 -9.68 19.97 -14.08
N ARG A 320 -9.60 19.37 -15.29
CA ARG A 320 -8.68 18.25 -15.55
C ARG A 320 -7.24 18.69 -15.41
N LYS A 321 -6.89 19.81 -16.01
CA LYS A 321 -5.56 20.40 -15.85
C LYS A 321 -5.27 20.79 -14.40
N ALA A 322 -6.21 21.41 -13.71
CA ALA A 322 -6.05 21.84 -12.33
C ALA A 322 -5.81 20.67 -11.38
N ALA A 323 -6.47 19.52 -11.57
CA ALA A 323 -6.24 18.30 -10.80
C ALA A 323 -4.79 17.80 -10.98
N VAL A 324 -4.31 17.72 -12.21
CA VAL A 324 -2.94 17.29 -12.52
C VAL A 324 -1.91 18.28 -11.94
N ASP A 325 -2.13 19.58 -12.10
CA ASP A 325 -1.25 20.62 -11.58
C ASP A 325 -1.17 20.58 -10.04
N ALA A 326 -2.29 20.29 -9.36
CA ALA A 326 -2.31 20.12 -7.91
C ALA A 326 -1.47 18.93 -7.44
N VAL A 327 -1.52 17.79 -8.15
CA VAL A 327 -0.65 16.63 -7.88
C VAL A 327 0.81 16.99 -8.12
N LYS A 328 1.15 17.60 -9.26
CA LYS A 328 2.52 18.06 -9.57
C LYS A 328 3.06 18.99 -8.47
N LYS A 329 2.21 19.93 -8.03
CA LYS A 329 2.59 20.85 -6.96
C LYS A 329 2.87 20.14 -5.65
N LEU A 330 1.99 19.23 -5.21
CA LEU A 330 2.19 18.47 -3.97
C LEU A 330 3.49 17.65 -4.06
N SER A 331 3.71 16.93 -5.17
CA SER A 331 4.91 16.14 -5.42
C SER A 331 6.19 17.01 -5.31
N ALA A 332 6.20 18.18 -5.93
CA ALA A 332 7.31 19.11 -5.84
C ALA A 332 7.53 19.67 -4.41
N ASP A 333 6.44 20.04 -3.72
CA ASP A 333 6.49 20.58 -2.36
C ASP A 333 7.10 19.58 -1.35
N VAL A 334 6.96 18.27 -1.58
CA VAL A 334 7.53 17.23 -0.73
C VAL A 334 8.85 16.64 -1.26
N GLY A 335 9.38 17.21 -2.33
CA GLY A 335 10.73 16.89 -2.83
C GLY A 335 10.84 15.62 -3.66
N ILE A 336 9.78 15.20 -4.32
CA ILE A 336 9.82 14.07 -5.28
C ILE A 336 10.45 14.54 -6.61
N PRO A 337 11.32 13.73 -7.25
CA PRO A 337 11.83 14.03 -8.60
C PRO A 337 10.69 14.16 -9.62
N ALA A 338 10.88 15.01 -10.61
CA ALA A 338 9.85 15.28 -11.61
C ALA A 338 9.90 14.34 -12.83
N ASP A 339 11.02 13.63 -13.03
CA ASP A 339 11.26 12.80 -14.21
C ASP A 339 12.06 11.52 -13.88
N LEU A 340 12.27 10.68 -14.89
CA LEU A 340 12.95 9.39 -14.79
C LEU A 340 14.37 9.41 -15.36
N LYS A 341 14.91 10.57 -15.76
CA LYS A 341 16.19 10.69 -16.49
C LYS A 341 17.38 10.03 -15.78
N GLU A 342 17.42 10.14 -14.46
CA GLU A 342 18.50 9.56 -13.65
C GLU A 342 18.26 8.06 -13.32
N ILE A 343 17.09 7.51 -13.69
CA ILE A 343 16.67 6.16 -13.32
C ILE A 343 16.63 5.24 -14.54
N VAL A 344 15.94 5.68 -15.62
CA VAL A 344 15.58 4.83 -16.76
C VAL A 344 16.52 5.06 -17.93
N LYS A 345 16.96 3.94 -18.53
CA LYS A 345 17.69 3.94 -19.80
C LYS A 345 16.71 3.74 -20.94
N GLU A 346 16.92 4.47 -22.04
CA GLU A 346 16.06 4.41 -23.23
C GLU A 346 15.95 2.98 -23.80
N GLU A 347 17.04 2.23 -23.73
CA GLU A 347 17.12 0.83 -24.23
C GLU A 347 16.20 -0.14 -23.49
N ASP A 348 15.82 0.15 -22.24
CA ASP A 348 14.99 -0.72 -21.41
C ASP A 348 13.50 -0.42 -21.54
N ILE A 349 13.10 0.69 -22.19
CA ILE A 349 11.70 1.16 -22.24
C ILE A 349 10.76 0.11 -22.86
N GLN A 350 11.19 -0.59 -23.89
CA GLN A 350 10.39 -1.65 -24.51
C GLN A 350 10.02 -2.73 -23.49
N PHE A 351 11.03 -3.22 -22.76
CA PHE A 351 10.83 -4.25 -21.75
C PHE A 351 9.97 -3.76 -20.58
N LEU A 352 10.20 -2.53 -20.12
CA LEU A 352 9.39 -1.90 -19.06
C LEU A 352 7.92 -1.81 -19.47
N ALA A 353 7.65 -1.38 -20.71
CA ALA A 353 6.29 -1.23 -21.21
C ALA A 353 5.56 -2.57 -21.38
N GLU A 354 6.24 -3.59 -21.91
CA GLU A 354 5.69 -4.94 -22.01
C GLU A 354 5.39 -5.53 -20.63
N SER A 355 6.29 -5.33 -19.65
CA SER A 355 6.10 -5.76 -18.27
C SER A 355 4.93 -5.06 -17.60
N ALA A 356 4.81 -3.75 -17.79
CA ALA A 356 3.69 -2.96 -17.25
C ALA A 356 2.35 -3.35 -17.89
N TYR A 357 2.32 -3.60 -19.20
CA TYR A 357 1.13 -4.06 -19.90
C TYR A 357 0.62 -5.41 -19.39
N ALA A 358 1.53 -6.32 -19.05
CA ALA A 358 1.21 -7.64 -18.52
C ALA A 358 0.89 -7.66 -17.01
N ASP A 359 1.02 -6.53 -16.32
CA ASP A 359 0.80 -6.42 -14.88
C ASP A 359 -0.69 -6.54 -14.51
N ALA A 360 -0.97 -7.11 -13.35
CA ALA A 360 -2.33 -7.35 -12.85
C ALA A 360 -3.16 -6.06 -12.64
N CYS A 361 -2.52 -4.91 -12.46
CA CYS A 361 -3.20 -3.61 -12.28
C CYS A 361 -3.64 -2.98 -13.62
N ALA A 362 -2.96 -3.30 -14.72
CA ALA A 362 -3.19 -2.66 -16.02
C ALA A 362 -4.64 -2.73 -16.52
N PRO A 363 -5.37 -3.87 -16.39
CA PRO A 363 -6.76 -3.95 -16.86
C PRO A 363 -7.73 -3.00 -16.14
N GLY A 364 -7.40 -2.54 -14.92
CA GLY A 364 -8.20 -1.60 -14.14
C GLY A 364 -8.15 -0.16 -14.65
N ASN A 365 -7.15 0.20 -15.46
CA ASN A 365 -6.97 1.57 -15.94
C ASN A 365 -8.22 2.09 -16.68
N PRO A 366 -8.69 3.33 -16.41
CA PRO A 366 -9.93 3.84 -17.01
C PRO A 366 -9.87 3.91 -18.54
N LYS A 367 -8.71 4.21 -19.10
CA LYS A 367 -8.44 4.21 -20.55
C LYS A 367 -7.62 2.98 -20.90
N ASP A 368 -8.04 2.27 -21.95
CA ASP A 368 -7.23 1.16 -22.45
C ASP A 368 -5.89 1.69 -22.97
N ALA A 369 -4.82 1.03 -22.56
CA ALA A 369 -3.47 1.40 -22.95
C ALA A 369 -2.80 0.23 -23.71
N SER A 370 -2.20 0.53 -24.84
CA SER A 370 -1.33 -0.39 -25.56
C SER A 370 0.09 -0.34 -25.03
N VAL A 371 0.95 -1.27 -25.44
CA VAL A 371 2.39 -1.22 -25.14
C VAL A 371 3.00 0.07 -25.71
N GLU A 372 2.57 0.50 -26.91
CA GLU A 372 3.03 1.72 -27.56
C GLU A 372 2.66 2.97 -26.75
N ASP A 373 1.46 3.02 -26.18
CA ASP A 373 1.05 4.14 -25.30
C ASP A 373 1.95 4.19 -24.06
N ILE A 374 2.22 3.05 -23.42
CA ILE A 374 3.08 2.98 -22.24
C ILE A 374 4.53 3.38 -22.57
N ILE A 375 5.05 2.98 -23.75
CA ILE A 375 6.34 3.47 -24.26
C ILE A 375 6.34 5.00 -24.37
N GLY A 376 5.28 5.57 -24.93
CA GLY A 376 5.11 7.02 -25.04
C GLY A 376 5.12 7.72 -23.69
N LEU A 377 4.43 7.16 -22.70
CA LEU A 377 4.41 7.68 -21.34
C LEU A 377 5.80 7.65 -20.67
N TYR A 378 6.54 6.55 -20.74
CA TYR A 378 7.92 6.51 -20.25
C TYR A 378 8.84 7.52 -20.95
N LYS A 379 8.76 7.62 -22.28
CA LYS A 379 9.58 8.55 -23.06
C LYS A 379 9.31 10.02 -22.72
N SER A 380 8.08 10.36 -22.38
CA SER A 380 7.72 11.73 -21.98
C SER A 380 8.33 12.17 -20.64
N LEU A 381 8.85 11.21 -19.87
CA LEU A 381 9.52 11.44 -18.58
C LEU A 381 11.07 11.38 -18.66
N LEU A 382 11.64 11.18 -19.86
CA LEU A 382 13.07 11.26 -20.16
C LEU A 382 13.42 12.61 -20.76
#